data_850083ebd9e543d29fc5685963841952
#
_entry.id   850083ebd9e543d29fc5685963841952
#
_cell.length_a   1.000
_cell.length_b   1.000
_cell.length_c   1.000
_cell.angle_alpha   90.00
_cell.angle_beta   90.00
_cell.angle_gamma   90.00
#
_symmetry.space_group_name_H-M   'P 1'
#
loop_
_entity.id
_entity.type
_entity.pdbx_description
1 polymer ?
#
loop_
_entity_poly.entity_id
_entity_poly.type
_entity_poly.pdbx_seq_one_letter_code
_entity_poly.pdbx_strand_id
1 'polypeptide(L)'
;MLTEHGIEIDDNADLVLSENNRFIDSLTVKDKVTNERVILPVEDIAYVETFGHSVEVHTKDTTYQAMDRLYKIVNLLDPDKFLRISNSVVIARDKVNKITPTLSMKFILTMTDGKNVDVTRSYYYIFKDFFGI
;
A
#
# COMPACT_ATOMS: atom_id res chain seq x y z
N MET A 1 11.16 6.46 28.24
CA MET A 1 11.74 6.01 28.40
C MET A 1 11.60 5.46 28.49
N LEU A 2 11.40 6.02 27.93
CA LEU A 2 11.87 5.68 27.77
C LEU A 2 11.72 5.57 27.70
N THR A 3 11.75 6.18 27.17
CA THR A 3 12.12 5.97 26.99
C THR A 3 11.85 5.89 26.85
N GLU A 4 11.61 6.48 26.43
CA GLU A 4 11.84 6.22 26.25
C GLU A 4 11.64 6.08 26.20
N HIS A 5 11.03 6.53 26.02
CA HIS A 5 11.23 6.17 25.89
C HIS A 5 11.17 6.02 25.89
N GLY A 6 10.77 6.96 25.16
CA GLY A 6 11.19 6.53 25.13
C GLY A 6 10.95 6.28 25.17
N ILE A 7 10.80 6.59 24.81
CA ILE A 7 11.05 6.16 24.90
C ILE A 7 11.09 5.73 25.05
N GLU A 8 11.06 6.06 24.31
CA GLU A 8 11.49 5.52 24.45
C GLU A 8 11.64 5.10 24.52
N ILE A 9 11.45 5.45 24.03
CA ILE A 9 11.87 4.89 24.08
C ILE A 9 12.00 4.46 24.13
N ASP A 10 11.82 4.69 23.64
CA ASP A 10 12.20 4.18 23.77
C ASP A 10 12.16 3.70 23.80
N ASP A 11 12.01 3.89 23.48
CA ASP A 11 12.25 3.37 23.46
C ASP A 11 11.72 3.00 23.68
N ASN A 12 11.33 3.16 23.41
CA ASN A 12 11.05 2.72 23.48
C ASN A 12 10.34 2.80 23.69
N ALA A 13 10.14 3.32 23.67
CA ALA A 13 9.86 3.46 23.74
C ALA A 13 9.42 3.38 23.73
N ASP A 14 9.00 3.42 23.73
CA ASP A 14 8.99 3.34 23.58
C ASP A 14 8.56 2.81 23.43
N LEU A 15 8.30 2.52 22.99
CA LEU A 15 8.18 1.96 22.41
C LEU A 15 7.20 1.60 22.37
N VAL A 16 6.63 1.27 22.50
CA VAL A 16 5.79 1.30 22.16
C VAL A 16 4.81 2.05 21.49
N LEU A 17 4.16 2.57 21.75
CA LEU A 17 3.65 3.56 20.96
C LEU A 17 4.47 3.83 19.79
N SER A 18 5.61 3.46 19.85
CA SER A 18 6.54 3.62 18.78
C SER A 18 6.19 2.79 17.57
N GLU A 19 5.29 1.84 17.70
CA GLU A 19 4.83 1.11 16.53
C GLU A 19 4.15 2.00 15.54
N ASN A 20 3.45 3.02 16.00
CA ASN A 20 2.80 3.95 15.11
C ASN A 20 3.78 4.79 14.32
N ASN A 21 5.06 4.79 14.71
CA ASN A 21 6.09 5.54 14.03
C ASN A 21 6.89 4.70 13.04
N ARG A 22 6.56 3.43 12.92
CA ARG A 22 7.29 2.53 12.02
C ARG A 22 6.85 2.67 10.58
N PHE A 23 5.66 3.18 10.37
CA PHE A 23 5.08 3.29 9.05
C PHE A 23 4.76 4.75 8.75
N ILE A 24 4.79 5.10 7.46
CA ILE A 24 4.57 6.49 7.05
C ILE A 24 3.08 6.82 7.11
N ASP A 25 2.79 8.11 7.34
CA ASP A 25 1.44 8.66 7.27
C ASP A 25 1.16 9.27 5.91
N SER A 26 2.21 9.63 5.19
CA SER A 26 2.09 10.23 3.87
C SER A 26 3.25 9.78 3.00
N LEU A 27 3.03 9.83 1.70
CA LEU A 27 4.04 9.47 0.71
C LEU A 27 4.21 10.65 -0.23
N THR A 28 5.45 11.09 -0.45
CA THR A 28 5.72 12.14 -1.42
C THR A 28 5.73 11.51 -2.81
N VAL A 29 4.88 12.03 -3.67
CA VAL A 29 4.73 11.56 -5.04
C VAL A 29 4.86 12.75 -5.98
N LYS A 30 4.83 12.49 -7.28
CA LYS A 30 4.97 13.53 -8.28
C LYS A 30 3.75 13.55 -9.18
N ASP A 31 3.24 14.75 -9.41
CA ASP A 31 2.17 14.96 -10.40
C ASP A 31 2.76 14.70 -11.79
N LYS A 32 2.09 13.89 -12.58
CA LYS A 32 2.61 13.45 -13.87
C LYS A 32 2.59 14.56 -14.92
N VAL A 33 1.75 15.56 -14.74
CA VAL A 33 1.59 16.66 -15.68
C VAL A 33 2.47 17.85 -15.31
N THR A 34 2.42 18.27 -14.05
CA THR A 34 3.11 19.48 -13.60
C THR A 34 4.50 19.22 -13.05
N ASN A 35 4.83 17.97 -12.74
CA ASN A 35 6.06 17.58 -12.05
C ASN A 35 6.16 18.12 -10.63
N GLU A 36 5.10 18.68 -10.12
CA GLU A 36 5.08 19.14 -8.73
C GLU A 36 5.10 17.95 -7.78
N ARG A 37 5.72 18.14 -6.63
CA ARG A 37 5.70 17.13 -5.58
C ARG A 37 4.47 17.33 -4.74
N VAL A 38 3.79 16.20 -4.48
CA VAL A 38 2.55 16.20 -3.72
C VAL A 38 2.76 15.30 -2.51
N ILE A 39 2.36 15.79 -1.34
CA ILE A 39 2.40 14.99 -0.12
C ILE A 39 1.05 14.32 -0.01
N LEU A 40 1.03 13.03 -0.33
CA LEU A 40 -0.20 12.25 -0.42
C LEU A 40 -0.43 11.48 0.89
N PRO A 41 -1.56 11.73 1.58
CA PRO A 41 -1.88 10.92 2.76
C PRO A 41 -2.00 9.45 2.38
N VAL A 42 -1.43 8.59 3.19
CA VAL A 42 -1.45 7.14 2.94
C VAL A 42 -2.88 6.63 2.85
N GLU A 43 -3.80 7.22 3.62
CA GLU A 43 -5.21 6.83 3.59
C GLU A 43 -5.88 7.10 2.26
N ASP A 44 -5.30 7.92 1.39
CA ASP A 44 -5.85 8.20 0.06
C ASP A 44 -5.30 7.26 -1.01
N ILE A 45 -4.32 6.45 -0.69
CA ILE A 45 -3.73 5.50 -1.64
C ILE A 45 -4.67 4.32 -1.82
N ALA A 46 -5.06 4.06 -3.07
CA ALA A 46 -5.86 2.89 -3.39
C ALA A 46 -4.97 1.69 -3.70
N TYR A 47 -4.00 1.90 -4.56
CA TYR A 47 -3.03 0.85 -4.87
C TYR A 47 -1.80 1.47 -5.54
N VAL A 48 -0.71 0.70 -5.54
CA VAL A 48 0.55 1.10 -6.13
C VAL A 48 0.96 -0.01 -7.09
N GLU A 49 1.36 0.37 -8.30
CA GLU A 49 1.75 -0.64 -9.28
C GLU A 49 2.97 -0.22 -10.08
N THR A 50 3.71 -1.23 -10.56
CA THR A 50 4.91 -1.05 -11.35
C THR A 50 4.60 -1.26 -12.82
N PHE A 51 5.02 -0.32 -13.66
CA PHE A 51 4.99 -0.46 -15.12
C PHE A 51 6.42 -0.27 -15.64
N GLY A 52 7.06 -1.35 -16.04
CA GLY A 52 8.43 -1.26 -16.49
C GLY A 52 9.32 -0.66 -15.41
N HIS A 53 9.86 0.52 -15.67
CA HIS A 53 10.73 1.23 -14.73
C HIS A 53 9.98 2.27 -13.88
N SER A 54 8.69 2.44 -14.13
CA SER A 54 7.88 3.43 -13.42
C SER A 54 7.04 2.77 -12.35
N VAL A 55 6.80 3.51 -11.28
CA VAL A 55 5.89 3.07 -10.21
C VAL A 55 4.81 4.13 -10.09
N GLU A 56 3.55 3.70 -10.17
CA GLU A 56 2.41 4.60 -10.12
C GLU A 56 1.61 4.39 -8.84
N VAL A 57 1.18 5.51 -8.26
CA VAL A 57 0.36 5.51 -7.05
C VAL A 57 -1.03 6.00 -7.45
N HIS A 58 -2.01 5.13 -7.27
CA HIS A 58 -3.40 5.42 -7.66
C HIS A 58 -4.21 5.80 -6.46
N THR A 59 -4.97 6.88 -6.59
CA THR A 59 -6.01 7.27 -5.65
C THR A 59 -7.35 7.05 -6.33
N LYS A 60 -8.42 7.40 -5.65
CA LYS A 60 -9.75 7.28 -6.24
C LYS A 60 -9.88 8.09 -7.54
N ASP A 61 -9.28 9.27 -7.58
CA ASP A 61 -9.49 10.21 -8.68
C ASP A 61 -8.26 10.50 -9.53
N THR A 62 -7.06 10.23 -9.02
CA THR A 62 -5.83 10.68 -9.65
C THR A 62 -4.75 9.61 -9.58
N THR A 63 -3.88 9.61 -10.58
CA THR A 63 -2.70 8.75 -10.60
C THR A 63 -1.46 9.63 -10.53
N TYR A 64 -0.57 9.30 -9.60
CA TYR A 64 0.70 10.00 -9.41
C TYR A 64 1.86 9.08 -9.74
N GLN A 65 3.03 9.65 -9.90
CA GLN A 65 4.25 8.88 -10.07
C GLN A 65 4.97 8.78 -8.74
N ALA A 66 5.33 7.58 -8.33
CA ALA A 66 6.13 7.37 -7.14
C ALA A 66 7.58 7.72 -7.42
N MET A 67 8.30 8.05 -6.37
CA MET A 67 9.71 8.43 -6.47
C MET A 67 10.65 7.32 -6.06
N ASP A 68 10.11 6.26 -5.46
CA ASP A 68 10.87 5.10 -5.02
C ASP A 68 10.39 3.84 -5.69
N ARG A 69 11.17 2.79 -5.57
CA ARG A 69 10.80 1.48 -6.08
C ARG A 69 9.71 0.86 -5.21
N LEU A 70 8.95 -0.05 -5.80
CA LEU A 70 7.82 -0.68 -5.12
C LEU A 70 8.22 -1.33 -3.80
N TYR A 71 9.34 -2.06 -3.76
CA TYR A 71 9.72 -2.76 -2.53
C TYR A 71 10.04 -1.80 -1.39
N LYS A 72 10.54 -0.61 -1.69
CA LYS A 72 10.80 0.39 -0.67
C LYS A 72 9.50 0.96 -0.12
N ILE A 73 8.56 1.21 -1.01
CA ILE A 73 7.25 1.74 -0.62
C ILE A 73 6.54 0.72 0.26
N VAL A 74 6.54 -0.56 -0.13
CA VAL A 74 5.91 -1.63 0.63
C VAL A 74 6.45 -1.68 2.06
N ASN A 75 7.76 -1.53 2.22
CA ASN A 75 8.38 -1.57 3.54
C ASN A 75 8.00 -0.40 4.43
N LEU A 76 7.51 0.70 3.83
CA LEU A 76 7.10 1.88 4.58
C LEU A 76 5.63 1.85 4.95
N LEU A 77 4.83 0.99 4.31
CA LEU A 77 3.38 0.91 4.52
C LEU A 77 3.03 -0.12 5.57
N ASP A 78 1.95 0.15 6.30
CA ASP A 78 1.46 -0.73 7.35
C ASP A 78 0.92 -2.03 6.73
N PRO A 79 1.50 -3.20 7.06
CA PRO A 79 1.06 -4.47 6.47
C PRO A 79 -0.33 -4.91 6.91
N ASP A 80 -0.91 -4.30 7.92
CA ASP A 80 -2.30 -4.56 8.30
C ASP A 80 -3.27 -3.86 7.36
N LYS A 81 -2.81 -2.84 6.64
CA LYS A 81 -3.64 -2.03 5.75
C LYS A 81 -3.32 -2.21 4.29
N PHE A 82 -2.15 -2.71 3.96
CA PHE A 82 -1.69 -2.87 2.58
C PHE A 82 -1.19 -4.28 2.34
N LEU A 83 -1.52 -4.82 1.19
CA LEU A 83 -1.14 -6.18 0.84
C LEU A 83 -0.62 -6.23 -0.59
N ARG A 84 0.50 -6.92 -0.76
CA ARG A 84 1.01 -7.22 -2.09
C ARG A 84 0.19 -8.35 -2.68
N ILE A 85 -0.32 -8.16 -3.89
CA ILE A 85 -1.18 -9.14 -4.57
C ILE A 85 -0.59 -9.71 -5.83
N SER A 86 0.56 -9.18 -6.25
CA SER A 86 1.34 -9.70 -7.36
C SER A 86 2.74 -9.13 -7.23
N ASN A 87 3.63 -9.51 -8.14
CA ASN A 87 4.98 -8.97 -8.11
C ASN A 87 5.01 -7.47 -8.40
N SER A 88 3.96 -6.94 -8.97
CA SER A 88 3.92 -5.55 -9.42
C SER A 88 2.83 -4.69 -8.77
N VAL A 89 2.01 -5.23 -7.89
CA VAL A 89 0.87 -4.48 -7.34
C VAL A 89 0.74 -4.68 -5.83
N VAL A 90 0.54 -3.57 -5.12
CA VAL A 90 0.18 -3.53 -3.70
C VAL A 90 -1.12 -2.78 -3.58
N ILE A 91 -2.08 -3.33 -2.83
CA ILE A 91 -3.40 -2.71 -2.65
C ILE A 91 -3.59 -2.25 -1.22
N ALA A 92 -4.46 -1.23 -1.06
CA ALA A 92 -4.98 -0.84 0.25
C ALA A 92 -6.24 -1.65 0.50
N ARG A 93 -6.31 -2.28 1.67
CA ARG A 93 -7.41 -3.18 2.02
C ARG A 93 -8.77 -2.54 1.87
N ASP A 94 -8.94 -1.33 2.42
CA ASP A 94 -10.24 -0.66 2.45
C ASP A 94 -10.56 0.11 1.19
N LYS A 95 -9.74 -0.02 0.14
CA LYS A 95 -10.00 0.59 -1.16
C LYS A 95 -10.43 -0.44 -2.21
N VAL A 96 -10.68 -1.67 -1.79
CA VAL A 96 -11.21 -2.73 -2.66
C VAL A 96 -12.73 -2.66 -2.60
N ASN A 97 -13.37 -2.39 -3.74
CA ASN A 97 -14.82 -2.33 -3.83
C ASN A 97 -15.46 -3.68 -4.08
N LYS A 98 -14.77 -4.55 -4.82
CA LYS A 98 -15.36 -5.82 -5.22
C LYS A 98 -14.28 -6.86 -5.41
N ILE A 99 -14.55 -8.09 -4.99
CA ILE A 99 -13.66 -9.23 -5.14
C ILE A 99 -14.38 -10.26 -5.99
N THR A 100 -13.82 -10.58 -7.15
CA THR A 100 -14.42 -11.56 -8.06
C THR A 100 -13.51 -12.78 -8.15
N PRO A 101 -13.96 -13.95 -7.68
CA PRO A 101 -13.17 -15.17 -7.80
C PRO A 101 -13.14 -15.67 -9.24
N THR A 102 -12.08 -16.38 -9.59
CA THR A 102 -11.95 -17.00 -10.91
C THR A 102 -11.76 -18.51 -10.74
N LEU A 103 -11.82 -19.23 -11.85
CA LEU A 103 -11.65 -20.68 -11.83
C LEU A 103 -10.18 -21.10 -11.72
N SER A 104 -9.24 -20.18 -11.86
CA SER A 104 -7.82 -20.52 -11.96
C SER A 104 -7.01 -20.10 -10.73
N MET A 105 -7.65 -20.08 -9.55
CA MET A 105 -6.99 -19.70 -8.28
C MET A 105 -6.44 -18.29 -8.37
N LYS A 106 -7.26 -17.37 -8.85
CA LYS A 106 -6.97 -15.94 -8.90
C LYS A 106 -8.20 -15.18 -8.47
N PHE A 107 -7.98 -13.92 -8.10
CA PHE A 107 -9.09 -13.00 -7.87
C PHE A 107 -8.90 -11.79 -8.76
N ILE A 108 -10.01 -11.19 -9.16
CA ILE A 108 -10.00 -9.90 -9.83
C ILE A 108 -10.61 -8.90 -8.87
N LEU A 109 -9.89 -7.85 -8.56
CA LEU A 109 -10.36 -6.83 -7.63
C LEU A 109 -10.78 -5.61 -8.41
N THR A 110 -11.94 -5.05 -8.07
CA THR A 110 -12.34 -3.74 -8.57
C THR A 110 -12.03 -2.74 -7.48
N MET A 111 -11.16 -1.79 -7.80
CA MET A 111 -10.69 -0.80 -6.84
C MET A 111 -11.58 0.44 -6.86
N THR A 112 -11.35 1.35 -5.91
CA THR A 112 -12.18 2.55 -5.76
C THR A 112 -12.12 3.47 -6.98
N ASP A 113 -11.07 3.39 -7.80
CA ASP A 113 -10.98 4.16 -9.04
C ASP A 113 -11.74 3.50 -10.20
N GLY A 114 -12.39 2.37 -9.95
CA GLY A 114 -13.16 1.64 -10.94
C GLY A 114 -12.35 0.69 -11.79
N LYS A 115 -11.04 0.63 -11.60
CA LYS A 115 -10.18 -0.26 -12.39
C LYS A 115 -10.01 -1.60 -11.71
N ASN A 116 -9.65 -2.60 -12.50
CA ASN A 116 -9.43 -3.96 -12.02
C ASN A 116 -7.95 -4.24 -11.86
N VAL A 117 -7.61 -4.97 -10.81
CA VAL A 117 -6.25 -5.50 -10.61
C VAL A 117 -6.37 -6.98 -10.24
N ASP A 118 -5.35 -7.74 -10.60
CA ASP A 118 -5.39 -9.19 -10.44
C ASP A 118 -4.56 -9.63 -9.25
N VAL A 119 -5.15 -10.50 -8.42
CA VAL A 119 -4.40 -11.26 -7.42
C VAL A 119 -3.87 -12.48 -8.11
N THR A 120 -2.56 -12.59 -8.27
CA THR A 120 -1.97 -13.72 -8.99
C THR A 120 -1.94 -14.97 -8.10
N ARG A 121 -1.74 -16.13 -8.75
CA ARG A 121 -1.80 -17.41 -8.06
C ARG A 121 -0.85 -17.48 -6.84
N SER A 122 0.33 -16.92 -6.95
CA SER A 122 1.31 -16.94 -5.87
C SER A 122 0.83 -16.23 -4.62
N TYR A 123 -0.10 -15.31 -4.77
CA TYR A 123 -0.64 -14.51 -3.66
C TYR A 123 -2.05 -14.90 -3.26
N TYR A 124 -2.59 -15.96 -3.86
CA TYR A 124 -3.98 -16.37 -3.68
C TYR A 124 -4.32 -16.64 -2.20
N TYR A 125 -3.53 -17.48 -1.54
CA TYR A 125 -3.83 -17.86 -0.16
C TYR A 125 -3.53 -16.74 0.82
N ILE A 126 -2.49 -15.95 0.56
CA ILE A 126 -2.17 -14.79 1.39
C ILE A 126 -3.31 -13.78 1.33
N PHE A 127 -3.87 -13.57 0.13
CA PHE A 127 -5.00 -12.67 -0.07
C PHE A 127 -6.24 -13.16 0.66
N LYS A 128 -6.57 -14.45 0.54
CA LYS A 128 -7.72 -15.02 1.23
C LYS A 128 -7.61 -14.83 2.73
N ASP A 129 -6.43 -15.10 3.27
CA ASP A 129 -6.20 -14.98 4.70
C ASP A 129 -6.33 -13.52 5.16
N PHE A 130 -5.78 -12.60 4.38
CA PHE A 130 -5.80 -11.17 4.69
C PHE A 130 -7.23 -10.63 4.76
N PHE A 131 -8.11 -11.08 3.88
CA PHE A 131 -9.52 -10.66 3.85
C PHE A 131 -10.46 -11.59 4.63
N GLY A 132 -9.96 -12.69 5.14
CA GLY A 132 -10.77 -13.64 5.91
C GLY A 132 -11.82 -14.36 5.08
N ILE A 133 -11.50 -14.69 3.85
CA ILE A 133 -12.47 -15.33 2.95
C ILE A 133 -12.08 -16.73 2.53
#